data_a4cb528e1699297da9505d1ff154421c
#
_entry.id   a4cb528e1699297da9505d1ff154421c
#
_cell.length_a   1.000
_cell.length_b   1.000
_cell.length_c   1.000
_cell.angle_alpha   90.00
_cell.angle_beta   90.00
_cell.angle_gamma   90.00
#
_symmetry.space_group_name_H-M   'P 1'
#
loop_
_entity.id
_entity.type
_entity.pdbx_description
1 polymer ?
#
loop_
_entity_poly.entity_id
_entity_poly.type
_entity_poly.pdbx_seq_one_letter_code
_entity_poly.pdbx_strand_id
1 'polypeptide(L)'
;MNTSDQTFELAPDLRISRVVTGLWQVADLERDGNLINQDEAALAMKQYFDAGLTTFDMADHYGSAEDISGIFHKKYALGKAQLLTKWVPTPGTVKREQVRTAVQRALTRLQSEQIDLMQFHAWNYADPSWLDCLFWLQELKTEGLIKCLGLTNFDTAHLRIVLQSGIQVVTNQVCYSLLDHRASNKMAELCLHHNVKLLAFGTVAGGFLTEKWLDKPEPHLTNSLTWSQMKYKRFIDAAGGWQAFQQLLKALDLVAKKNNSSMANVASRYMLEQPAVGGVIIGARLGKSEHIKENQSLLSFSLDEESKNVIRTAIDKLTPIPGDCGDEYRKPPFLTASGDLSHHVETLPPPYPSYEGSDGRTKALSGTLWEDLAGFSRAVKKGNRILVSGTTATHGPKAIGGDDPAAQAHFVMDKIEGAIQSLGGTLDDVVRTRIFIRNIEDWEPIARAHGERFKDIQPANTMVKAELIGEEYLVEMEAEAIIKE
;
A
#
# COMPACT_ATOMS: atom_id res chain seq x y z
N MET A 1 -19.96 -19.42 20.29
CA MET A 1 -19.09 -18.39 19.70
C MET A 1 -19.88 -17.11 19.62
N ASN A 2 -19.34 -16.00 20.17
CA ASN A 2 -19.97 -14.70 19.99
C ASN A 2 -19.85 -14.29 18.52
N THR A 3 -20.96 -14.08 17.84
CA THR A 3 -21.01 -13.66 16.43
C THR A 3 -20.30 -12.31 16.18
N SER A 4 -20.01 -11.55 17.23
CA SER A 4 -19.29 -10.27 17.19
C SER A 4 -17.81 -10.40 16.80
N ASP A 5 -17.16 -11.57 17.01
CA ASP A 5 -15.75 -11.75 16.68
C ASP A 5 -15.52 -12.24 15.24
N GLN A 6 -16.56 -12.69 14.56
CA GLN A 6 -16.42 -13.25 13.19
C GLN A 6 -16.47 -12.17 12.10
N THR A 7 -17.14 -11.05 12.38
CA THR A 7 -17.31 -9.96 11.42
C THR A 7 -16.91 -8.62 12.01
N PHE A 8 -16.54 -7.70 11.14
CA PHE A 8 -16.14 -6.33 11.49
C PHE A 8 -16.84 -5.32 10.58
N GLU A 9 -17.32 -4.22 11.15
CA GLU A 9 -17.93 -3.13 10.39
C GLU A 9 -16.84 -2.16 9.94
N LEU A 10 -16.52 -2.18 8.64
CA LEU A 10 -15.55 -1.25 8.04
C LEU A 10 -16.14 0.13 7.83
N ALA A 11 -17.41 0.18 7.49
CA ALA A 11 -18.20 1.38 7.27
C ALA A 11 -19.68 1.08 7.61
N PRO A 12 -20.55 2.08 7.81
CA PRO A 12 -21.95 1.88 8.20
C PRO A 12 -22.70 0.85 7.36
N ASP A 13 -22.36 0.72 6.08
CA ASP A 13 -23.02 -0.20 5.14
C ASP A 13 -22.12 -1.33 4.65
N LEU A 14 -20.93 -1.50 5.24
CA LEU A 14 -19.99 -2.53 4.84
C LEU A 14 -19.45 -3.31 6.04
N ARG A 15 -20.02 -4.50 6.25
CA ARG A 15 -19.55 -5.47 7.24
C ARG A 15 -18.81 -6.60 6.53
N ILE A 16 -17.61 -6.90 6.95
CA ILE A 16 -16.74 -7.95 6.37
C ILE A 16 -16.49 -9.09 7.35
N SER A 17 -16.12 -10.27 6.84
CA SER A 17 -15.49 -11.31 7.66
C SER A 17 -14.12 -10.83 8.15
N ARG A 18 -13.78 -11.08 9.42
CA ARG A 18 -12.44 -10.73 9.95
C ARG A 18 -11.32 -11.58 9.35
N VAL A 19 -11.66 -12.77 8.87
CA VAL A 19 -10.80 -13.58 7.99
C VAL A 19 -11.32 -13.42 6.57
N VAL A 20 -10.56 -12.71 5.75
CA VAL A 20 -10.86 -12.43 4.35
C VAL A 20 -10.18 -13.48 3.47
N THR A 21 -10.92 -14.07 2.54
CA THR A 21 -10.38 -15.06 1.59
C THR A 21 -9.67 -14.35 0.44
N GLY A 22 -8.33 -14.45 0.37
CA GLY A 22 -7.51 -13.80 -0.65
C GLY A 22 -7.37 -14.64 -1.91
N LEU A 23 -7.59 -14.04 -3.09
CA LEU A 23 -7.59 -14.72 -4.39
C LEU A 23 -6.31 -14.47 -5.21
N TRP A 24 -5.25 -13.93 -4.64
CA TRP A 24 -3.94 -13.80 -5.30
C TRP A 24 -3.44 -15.12 -5.91
N GLN A 25 -3.77 -16.24 -5.27
CA GLN A 25 -3.36 -17.57 -5.73
C GLN A 25 -3.96 -17.96 -7.09
N VAL A 26 -5.02 -17.28 -7.56
CA VAL A 26 -5.56 -17.47 -8.92
C VAL A 26 -4.52 -17.10 -9.96
N ALA A 27 -3.87 -15.93 -9.82
CA ALA A 27 -2.81 -15.50 -10.72
C ALA A 27 -1.60 -16.48 -10.72
N ASP A 28 -1.23 -17.02 -9.55
CA ASP A 28 -0.15 -18.02 -9.45
C ASP A 28 -0.54 -19.36 -10.09
N LEU A 29 -1.81 -19.76 -10.00
CA LEU A 29 -2.33 -20.98 -10.66
C LEU A 29 -2.41 -20.82 -12.19
N GLU A 30 -2.66 -19.61 -12.68
CA GLU A 30 -2.70 -19.28 -14.11
C GLU A 30 -1.31 -18.93 -14.69
N ARG A 31 -0.26 -18.98 -13.87
CA ARG A 31 1.13 -18.77 -14.30
C ARG A 31 1.48 -19.69 -15.48
N ASP A 32 2.29 -19.19 -16.39
CA ASP A 32 2.78 -19.91 -17.56
C ASP A 32 1.67 -20.30 -18.57
N GLY A 33 0.54 -19.57 -18.55
CA GLY A 33 -0.58 -19.79 -19.47
C GLY A 33 -1.51 -20.95 -19.08
N ASN A 34 -1.41 -21.46 -17.86
CA ASN A 34 -2.36 -22.41 -17.33
C ASN A 34 -3.76 -21.79 -17.26
N LEU A 35 -4.78 -22.60 -17.49
CA LEU A 35 -6.17 -22.17 -17.38
C LEU A 35 -6.85 -22.78 -16.16
N ILE A 36 -7.69 -22.00 -15.51
CA ILE A 36 -8.56 -22.44 -14.42
C ILE A 36 -9.98 -22.60 -14.95
N ASN A 37 -10.66 -23.68 -14.57
CA ASN A 37 -12.09 -23.78 -14.77
C ASN A 37 -12.80 -22.82 -13.82
N GLN A 38 -13.30 -21.71 -14.37
CA GLN A 38 -13.89 -20.63 -13.58
C GLN A 38 -15.16 -21.04 -12.83
N ASP A 39 -16.00 -21.93 -13.40
CA ASP A 39 -17.19 -22.46 -12.73
C ASP A 39 -16.84 -23.34 -11.54
N GLU A 40 -15.84 -24.21 -11.67
CA GLU A 40 -15.36 -25.03 -10.55
C GLU A 40 -14.71 -24.18 -9.45
N ALA A 41 -13.94 -23.17 -9.83
CA ALA A 41 -13.35 -22.21 -8.88
C ALA A 41 -14.42 -21.39 -8.15
N ALA A 42 -15.47 -20.95 -8.85
CA ALA A 42 -16.61 -20.27 -8.26
C ALA A 42 -17.41 -21.19 -7.29
N LEU A 43 -17.54 -22.48 -7.64
CA LEU A 43 -18.13 -23.45 -6.73
C LEU A 43 -17.26 -23.68 -5.49
N ALA A 44 -15.95 -23.67 -5.62
CA ALA A 44 -15.04 -23.76 -4.47
C ALA A 44 -15.18 -22.52 -3.54
N MET A 45 -15.40 -21.32 -4.07
CA MET A 45 -15.70 -20.13 -3.26
C MET A 45 -16.95 -20.30 -2.41
N LYS A 46 -17.98 -21.00 -2.93
CA LYS A 46 -19.21 -21.28 -2.19
C LYS A 46 -18.96 -22.01 -0.87
N GLN A 47 -17.98 -22.90 -0.80
CA GLN A 47 -17.65 -23.62 0.43
C GLN A 47 -17.16 -22.68 1.54
N TYR A 48 -16.34 -21.67 1.19
CA TYR A 48 -15.91 -20.62 2.12
C TYR A 48 -17.10 -19.77 2.59
N PHE A 49 -17.95 -19.37 1.66
CA PHE A 49 -19.14 -18.58 1.94
C PHE A 49 -20.11 -19.32 2.87
N ASP A 50 -20.41 -20.59 2.59
CA ASP A 50 -21.30 -21.43 3.42
C ASP A 50 -20.73 -21.63 4.84
N ALA A 51 -19.40 -21.57 4.97
CA ALA A 51 -18.71 -21.62 6.26
C ALA A 51 -18.69 -20.28 7.03
N GLY A 52 -19.31 -19.23 6.51
CA GLY A 52 -19.36 -17.91 7.12
C GLY A 52 -18.18 -16.99 6.77
N LEU A 53 -17.28 -17.42 5.90
CA LEU A 53 -16.17 -16.60 5.36
C LEU A 53 -16.70 -15.87 4.11
N THR A 54 -17.50 -14.82 4.32
CA THR A 54 -18.32 -14.21 3.28
C THR A 54 -17.61 -13.13 2.45
N THR A 55 -16.36 -12.80 2.82
CA THR A 55 -15.59 -11.71 2.20
C THR A 55 -14.42 -12.25 1.40
N PHE A 56 -14.29 -11.76 0.16
CA PHE A 56 -13.23 -12.18 -0.78
C PHE A 56 -12.46 -10.98 -1.27
N ASP A 57 -11.12 -11.09 -1.31
CA ASP A 57 -10.20 -10.04 -1.75
C ASP A 57 -9.50 -10.45 -3.04
N MET A 58 -9.54 -9.57 -4.02
CA MET A 58 -8.97 -9.76 -5.34
C MET A 58 -8.34 -8.49 -5.91
N ALA A 59 -7.94 -8.50 -7.16
CA ALA A 59 -7.47 -7.33 -7.89
C ALA A 59 -7.68 -7.51 -9.40
N ASP A 60 -7.64 -6.41 -10.12
CA ASP A 60 -7.81 -6.35 -11.58
C ASP A 60 -6.76 -7.14 -12.37
N HIS A 61 -5.60 -7.40 -11.75
CA HIS A 61 -4.47 -8.14 -12.33
C HIS A 61 -4.23 -9.53 -11.69
N TYR A 62 -5.19 -10.06 -10.91
CA TYR A 62 -5.09 -11.41 -10.35
C TYR A 62 -5.65 -12.48 -11.31
N GLY A 63 -5.24 -12.45 -12.58
CA GLY A 63 -5.75 -13.36 -13.59
C GLY A 63 -7.28 -13.26 -13.70
N SER A 64 -7.97 -14.39 -13.70
CA SER A 64 -9.43 -14.46 -13.78
C SER A 64 -10.16 -14.29 -12.44
N ALA A 65 -9.52 -13.82 -11.37
CA ALA A 65 -10.11 -13.75 -10.03
C ALA A 65 -11.40 -12.90 -9.96
N GLU A 66 -11.46 -11.76 -10.65
CA GLU A 66 -12.68 -10.94 -10.71
C GLU A 66 -13.81 -11.65 -11.46
N ASP A 67 -13.53 -12.35 -12.58
CA ASP A 67 -14.50 -13.10 -13.37
C ASP A 67 -15.07 -14.28 -12.57
N ILE A 68 -14.21 -15.07 -11.92
CA ILE A 68 -14.59 -16.16 -11.02
C ILE A 68 -15.51 -15.65 -9.89
N SER A 69 -15.13 -14.51 -9.29
CA SER A 69 -15.90 -13.89 -8.22
C SER A 69 -17.26 -13.38 -8.70
N GLY A 70 -17.34 -12.88 -9.93
CA GLY A 70 -18.61 -12.50 -10.57
C GLY A 70 -19.56 -13.68 -10.77
N ILE A 71 -19.05 -14.79 -11.31
CA ILE A 71 -19.80 -16.05 -11.45
C ILE A 71 -20.30 -16.50 -10.06
N PHE A 72 -19.42 -16.53 -9.07
CA PHE A 72 -19.75 -16.89 -7.70
C PHE A 72 -20.82 -15.96 -7.11
N HIS A 73 -20.65 -14.66 -7.21
CA HIS A 73 -21.53 -13.63 -6.65
C HIS A 73 -22.95 -13.76 -7.18
N LYS A 74 -23.10 -13.93 -8.49
CA LYS A 74 -24.41 -14.04 -9.15
C LYS A 74 -25.06 -15.41 -8.94
N LYS A 75 -24.29 -16.49 -9.12
CA LYS A 75 -24.85 -17.86 -9.18
C LYS A 75 -25.02 -18.50 -7.81
N TYR A 76 -24.12 -18.22 -6.86
CA TYR A 76 -24.08 -18.90 -5.56
C TYR A 76 -24.30 -18.02 -4.36
N ALA A 77 -23.73 -16.81 -4.31
CA ALA A 77 -23.87 -15.90 -3.18
C ALA A 77 -25.13 -15.03 -3.26
N LEU A 78 -25.76 -14.93 -4.43
CA LEU A 78 -26.98 -14.15 -4.66
C LEU A 78 -26.89 -12.72 -4.12
N GLY A 79 -25.76 -12.05 -4.35
CA GLY A 79 -25.52 -10.68 -3.90
C GLY A 79 -25.15 -10.51 -2.42
N LYS A 80 -24.94 -11.59 -1.66
CA LYS A 80 -24.68 -11.53 -0.21
C LYS A 80 -23.21 -11.57 0.19
N ALA A 81 -22.30 -11.91 -0.74
CA ALA A 81 -20.87 -11.87 -0.48
C ALA A 81 -20.33 -10.43 -0.58
N GLN A 82 -19.26 -10.13 0.17
CA GLN A 82 -18.52 -8.89 0.06
C GLN A 82 -17.33 -9.10 -0.86
N LEU A 83 -17.26 -8.33 -1.94
CA LEU A 83 -16.21 -8.41 -2.95
C LEU A 83 -15.32 -7.17 -2.86
N LEU A 84 -14.09 -7.37 -2.40
CA LEU A 84 -13.07 -6.34 -2.27
C LEU A 84 -12.10 -6.47 -3.45
N THR A 85 -12.09 -5.48 -4.35
CA THR A 85 -11.13 -5.50 -5.46
C THR A 85 -10.12 -4.36 -5.38
N LYS A 86 -9.09 -4.42 -6.20
CA LYS A 86 -8.04 -3.40 -6.31
C LYS A 86 -7.90 -2.97 -7.75
N TRP A 87 -7.61 -1.70 -7.91
CA TRP A 87 -7.13 -1.17 -9.16
C TRP A 87 -5.66 -0.78 -9.04
N VAL A 88 -4.84 -1.40 -9.87
CA VAL A 88 -3.40 -1.15 -9.98
C VAL A 88 -3.16 -0.60 -11.39
N PRO A 89 -3.08 0.74 -11.56
CA PRO A 89 -2.85 1.33 -12.87
C PRO A 89 -1.48 0.94 -13.43
N THR A 90 -1.32 1.09 -14.74
CA THR A 90 0.03 1.07 -15.33
C THR A 90 0.84 2.25 -14.79
N PRO A 91 2.15 2.06 -14.48
CA PRO A 91 2.99 3.16 -14.02
C PRO A 91 3.02 4.35 -14.99
N GLY A 92 2.94 5.56 -14.46
CA GLY A 92 2.90 6.83 -15.19
C GLY A 92 1.63 7.63 -14.96
N THR A 93 1.52 8.76 -15.66
CA THR A 93 0.38 9.68 -15.52
C THR A 93 -0.93 9.02 -15.96
N VAL A 94 -1.95 9.10 -15.13
CA VAL A 94 -3.28 8.52 -15.36
C VAL A 94 -4.29 9.60 -15.72
N LYS A 95 -5.19 9.29 -16.66
CA LYS A 95 -6.28 10.17 -17.08
C LYS A 95 -7.61 9.75 -16.48
N ARG A 96 -8.55 10.69 -16.35
CA ARG A 96 -9.88 10.47 -15.75
C ARG A 96 -10.66 9.33 -16.41
N GLU A 97 -10.60 9.24 -17.75
CA GLU A 97 -11.28 8.18 -18.52
C GLU A 97 -10.75 6.79 -18.19
N GLN A 98 -9.45 6.67 -17.88
CA GLN A 98 -8.84 5.39 -17.51
C GLN A 98 -9.37 4.91 -16.15
N VAL A 99 -9.58 5.84 -15.19
CA VAL A 99 -10.18 5.54 -13.89
C VAL A 99 -11.60 4.99 -14.04
N ARG A 100 -12.45 5.69 -14.81
CA ARG A 100 -13.82 5.25 -15.08
C ARG A 100 -13.84 3.90 -15.80
N THR A 101 -12.99 3.72 -16.80
CA THR A 101 -12.88 2.45 -17.55
C THR A 101 -12.47 1.30 -16.61
N ALA A 102 -11.54 1.53 -15.70
CA ALA A 102 -11.11 0.52 -14.72
C ALA A 102 -12.27 0.10 -13.80
N VAL A 103 -13.03 1.05 -13.27
CA VAL A 103 -14.19 0.77 -12.43
C VAL A 103 -15.29 0.02 -13.20
N GLN A 104 -15.60 0.43 -14.44
CA GLN A 104 -16.57 -0.25 -15.28
C GLN A 104 -16.16 -1.68 -15.63
N ARG A 105 -14.86 -1.90 -15.90
CA ARG A 105 -14.31 -3.24 -16.13
C ARG A 105 -14.47 -4.12 -14.90
N ALA A 106 -14.15 -3.63 -13.72
CA ALA A 106 -14.34 -4.37 -12.48
C ALA A 106 -15.82 -4.72 -12.24
N LEU A 107 -16.75 -3.77 -12.41
CA LEU A 107 -18.19 -4.02 -12.31
C LEU A 107 -18.67 -5.11 -13.27
N THR A 108 -18.19 -5.07 -14.53
CA THR A 108 -18.53 -6.08 -15.53
C THR A 108 -18.03 -7.47 -15.13
N ARG A 109 -16.76 -7.59 -14.69
CA ARG A 109 -16.17 -8.86 -14.28
C ARG A 109 -16.83 -9.41 -13.01
N LEU A 110 -17.07 -8.54 -12.02
CA LEU A 110 -17.74 -8.90 -10.77
C LEU A 110 -19.24 -9.16 -10.92
N GLN A 111 -19.81 -8.90 -12.10
CA GLN A 111 -21.25 -9.01 -12.39
C GLN A 111 -22.12 -8.30 -11.34
N SER A 112 -21.69 -7.12 -10.92
CA SER A 112 -22.30 -6.31 -9.88
C SER A 112 -22.55 -4.87 -10.37
N GLU A 113 -23.59 -4.21 -9.82
CA GLU A 113 -23.87 -2.80 -10.11
C GLU A 113 -23.05 -1.83 -9.27
N GLN A 114 -22.50 -2.32 -8.15
CA GLN A 114 -21.69 -1.54 -7.23
C GLN A 114 -20.53 -2.39 -6.67
N ILE A 115 -19.34 -1.81 -6.54
CA ILE A 115 -18.17 -2.44 -5.91
C ILE A 115 -18.23 -2.16 -4.40
N ASP A 116 -18.17 -3.20 -3.56
CA ASP A 116 -18.21 -3.03 -2.10
C ASP A 116 -17.03 -2.22 -1.56
N LEU A 117 -15.80 -2.58 -1.98
CA LEU A 117 -14.59 -1.84 -1.66
C LEU A 117 -13.65 -1.84 -2.87
N MET A 118 -13.38 -0.65 -3.41
CA MET A 118 -12.34 -0.41 -4.40
C MET A 118 -11.08 0.09 -3.70
N GLN A 119 -9.97 -0.63 -3.84
CA GLN A 119 -8.68 -0.28 -3.26
C GLN A 119 -7.73 0.20 -4.35
N PHE A 120 -7.05 1.31 -4.11
CA PHE A 120 -6.16 1.95 -5.09
C PHE A 120 -4.69 1.76 -4.71
N HIS A 121 -3.84 1.47 -5.71
CA HIS A 121 -2.38 1.42 -5.59
C HIS A 121 -1.72 2.54 -6.40
N ALA A 122 -0.74 3.21 -5.79
CA ALA A 122 0.08 4.22 -6.46
C ALA A 122 1.52 3.70 -6.66
N TRP A 123 2.08 3.92 -7.86
CA TRP A 123 3.46 3.51 -8.17
C TRP A 123 4.50 4.58 -7.86
N ASN A 124 4.20 5.82 -8.18
CA ASN A 124 5.13 6.96 -8.01
C ASN A 124 4.39 8.13 -7.37
N TYR A 125 4.76 8.48 -6.17
CA TYR A 125 4.16 9.61 -5.47
C TYR A 125 4.64 10.97 -6.01
N ALA A 126 5.79 10.99 -6.68
CA ALA A 126 6.30 12.19 -7.34
C ALA A 126 5.48 12.62 -8.58
N ASP A 127 4.65 11.71 -9.13
CA ASP A 127 3.64 12.02 -10.14
C ASP A 127 2.29 12.29 -9.45
N PRO A 128 1.83 13.54 -9.35
CA PRO A 128 0.63 13.88 -8.59
C PRO A 128 -0.67 13.30 -9.15
N SER A 129 -0.66 12.67 -10.33
CA SER A 129 -1.85 12.03 -10.92
C SER A 129 -2.41 10.89 -10.06
N TRP A 130 -1.62 10.29 -9.15
CA TRP A 130 -2.14 9.33 -8.18
C TRP A 130 -3.22 9.93 -7.27
N LEU A 131 -3.07 11.20 -6.93
CA LEU A 131 -4.03 11.95 -6.12
C LEU A 131 -5.29 12.28 -6.92
N ASP A 132 -5.13 12.66 -8.21
CA ASP A 132 -6.25 12.84 -9.13
C ASP A 132 -7.07 11.56 -9.26
N CYS A 133 -6.43 10.39 -9.35
CA CYS A 133 -7.11 9.10 -9.37
C CYS A 133 -8.05 8.93 -8.17
N LEU A 134 -7.60 9.28 -6.97
CA LEU A 134 -8.41 9.18 -5.76
C LEU A 134 -9.58 10.18 -5.75
N PHE A 135 -9.38 11.40 -6.22
CA PHE A 135 -10.49 12.36 -6.38
C PHE A 135 -11.54 11.83 -7.38
N TRP A 136 -11.11 11.30 -8.53
CA TRP A 136 -12.04 10.71 -9.51
C TRP A 136 -12.72 9.44 -9.01
N LEU A 137 -12.03 8.59 -8.24
CA LEU A 137 -12.66 7.43 -7.58
C LEU A 137 -13.71 7.88 -6.55
N GLN A 138 -13.46 8.98 -5.82
CA GLN A 138 -14.44 9.55 -4.89
C GLN A 138 -15.67 10.11 -5.61
N GLU A 139 -15.52 10.68 -6.81
CA GLU A 139 -16.66 11.05 -7.66
C GLU A 139 -17.47 9.81 -8.06
N LEU A 140 -16.81 8.72 -8.50
CA LEU A 140 -17.47 7.46 -8.86
C LEU A 140 -18.16 6.80 -7.65
N LYS A 141 -17.63 6.99 -6.44
CA LYS A 141 -18.31 6.61 -5.20
C LYS A 141 -19.60 7.44 -5.02
N THR A 142 -19.54 8.73 -5.26
CA THR A 142 -20.72 9.61 -5.18
C THR A 142 -21.78 9.26 -6.25
N GLU A 143 -21.36 8.79 -7.42
CA GLU A 143 -22.24 8.26 -8.47
C GLU A 143 -22.87 6.90 -8.10
N GLY A 144 -22.43 6.26 -7.01
CA GLY A 144 -22.96 4.97 -6.54
C GLY A 144 -22.30 3.74 -7.18
N LEU A 145 -21.27 3.89 -8.00
CA LEU A 145 -20.56 2.76 -8.62
C LEU A 145 -19.59 2.04 -7.64
N ILE A 146 -19.18 2.75 -6.60
CA ILE A 146 -18.30 2.26 -5.53
C ILE A 146 -18.99 2.57 -4.19
N LYS A 147 -19.10 1.59 -3.30
CA LYS A 147 -19.63 1.79 -1.95
C LYS A 147 -18.60 2.42 -1.02
N CYS A 148 -17.41 1.83 -0.94
CA CYS A 148 -16.31 2.30 -0.12
C CYS A 148 -15.02 2.38 -0.92
N LEU A 149 -14.17 3.39 -0.58
CA LEU A 149 -12.81 3.48 -1.08
C LEU A 149 -11.83 2.95 -0.02
N GLY A 150 -10.78 2.32 -0.48
CA GLY A 150 -9.63 1.90 0.30
C GLY A 150 -8.34 2.15 -0.46
N LEU A 151 -7.25 1.93 0.22
CA LEU A 151 -5.91 1.98 -0.34
C LEU A 151 -5.24 0.61 -0.23
N THR A 152 -4.25 0.37 -1.05
CA THR A 152 -3.35 -0.78 -0.88
C THR A 152 -1.90 -0.34 -1.02
N ASN A 153 -1.06 -0.79 -0.09
CA ASN A 153 0.37 -0.50 -0.05
C ASN A 153 0.70 1.01 0.05
N PHE A 154 -0.17 1.83 0.64
CA PHE A 154 0.18 3.22 0.95
C PHE A 154 1.07 3.28 2.18
N ASP A 155 2.10 4.10 2.13
CA ASP A 155 2.92 4.43 3.29
C ASP A 155 2.22 5.44 4.21
N THR A 156 2.81 5.68 5.36
CA THR A 156 2.22 6.52 6.41
C THR A 156 2.07 7.98 5.96
N ALA A 157 3.08 8.53 5.25
CA ALA A 157 3.08 9.91 4.79
C ALA A 157 1.97 10.14 3.75
N HIS A 158 1.84 9.24 2.79
CA HIS A 158 0.86 9.41 1.71
C HIS A 158 -0.57 9.04 2.15
N LEU A 159 -0.76 8.13 3.10
CA LEU A 159 -2.05 7.97 3.77
C LEU A 159 -2.45 9.27 4.50
N ARG A 160 -1.52 9.94 5.18
CA ARG A 160 -1.78 11.25 5.82
C ARG A 160 -2.21 12.30 4.80
N ILE A 161 -1.51 12.41 3.66
CA ILE A 161 -1.88 13.32 2.57
C ILE A 161 -3.31 13.06 2.10
N VAL A 162 -3.66 11.80 1.84
CA VAL A 162 -5.03 11.40 1.40
C VAL A 162 -6.08 11.88 2.38
N LEU A 163 -5.89 11.58 3.66
CA LEU A 163 -6.85 11.89 4.72
C LEU A 163 -7.01 13.39 4.93
N GLN A 164 -5.92 14.13 4.95
CA GLN A 164 -5.91 15.58 5.13
C GLN A 164 -6.39 16.35 3.89
N SER A 165 -6.41 15.69 2.72
CA SER A 165 -6.96 16.27 1.49
C SER A 165 -8.47 16.04 1.32
N GLY A 166 -9.15 15.51 2.33
CA GLY A 166 -10.60 15.31 2.35
C GLY A 166 -11.07 14.09 1.55
N ILE A 167 -10.16 13.15 1.21
CA ILE A 167 -10.50 11.90 0.54
C ILE A 167 -10.90 10.86 1.59
N GLN A 168 -12.11 10.31 1.44
CA GLN A 168 -12.69 9.38 2.39
C GLN A 168 -12.32 7.94 2.05
N VAL A 169 -11.31 7.40 2.74
CA VAL A 169 -10.93 5.98 2.65
C VAL A 169 -11.21 5.27 3.96
N VAL A 170 -11.63 4.01 3.89
CA VAL A 170 -11.97 3.20 5.07
C VAL A 170 -10.90 2.17 5.41
N THR A 171 -10.01 1.83 4.47
CA THR A 171 -8.95 0.84 4.67
C THR A 171 -7.64 1.24 4.02
N ASN A 172 -6.53 0.71 4.57
CA ASN A 172 -5.26 0.55 3.87
C ASN A 172 -4.85 -0.92 3.96
N GLN A 173 -4.78 -1.62 2.83
CA GLN A 173 -4.37 -3.01 2.77
C GLN A 173 -2.84 -3.09 2.61
N VAL A 174 -2.15 -3.68 3.60
CA VAL A 174 -0.68 -3.68 3.67
C VAL A 174 -0.12 -5.03 4.09
N CYS A 175 1.14 -5.29 3.74
CA CYS A 175 1.89 -6.38 4.35
C CYS A 175 2.04 -6.09 5.85
N TYR A 176 1.49 -6.98 6.67
CA TYR A 176 1.61 -6.88 8.12
C TYR A 176 1.60 -8.29 8.70
N SER A 177 2.73 -8.72 9.23
CA SER A 177 2.96 -10.09 9.67
C SER A 177 3.99 -10.14 10.79
N LEU A 178 4.28 -11.32 11.31
CA LEU A 178 5.37 -11.51 12.29
C LEU A 178 6.77 -11.24 11.72
N LEU A 179 6.91 -11.12 10.40
CA LEU A 179 8.17 -10.75 9.73
C LEU A 179 8.25 -9.26 9.39
N ASP A 180 7.11 -8.61 9.22
CA ASP A 180 7.00 -7.23 8.76
C ASP A 180 6.09 -6.41 9.67
N HIS A 181 6.70 -5.54 10.46
CA HIS A 181 6.03 -4.68 11.43
C HIS A 181 5.99 -3.19 11.03
N ARG A 182 6.25 -2.86 9.76
CA ARG A 182 6.23 -1.47 9.28
C ARG A 182 4.88 -0.79 9.50
N ALA A 183 3.78 -1.56 9.46
CA ALA A 183 2.43 -1.04 9.72
C ALA A 183 2.13 -0.77 11.20
N SER A 184 2.99 -1.16 12.13
CA SER A 184 2.85 -0.81 13.55
C SER A 184 3.22 0.65 13.81
N ASN A 185 2.97 1.13 15.02
CA ASN A 185 3.30 2.49 15.48
C ASN A 185 2.63 3.57 14.59
N LYS A 186 3.41 4.39 13.87
CA LYS A 186 2.92 5.57 13.14
C LYS A 186 1.74 5.28 12.19
N MET A 187 1.80 4.18 11.43
CA MET A 187 0.70 3.79 10.54
C MET A 187 -0.55 3.41 11.35
N ALA A 188 -0.39 2.56 12.36
CA ALA A 188 -1.51 2.16 13.22
C ALA A 188 -2.11 3.35 13.98
N GLU A 189 -1.28 4.26 14.51
CA GLU A 189 -1.72 5.48 15.19
C GLU A 189 -2.54 6.39 14.25
N LEU A 190 -2.03 6.63 13.04
CA LEU A 190 -2.73 7.41 12.02
C LEU A 190 -4.08 6.78 11.64
N CYS A 191 -4.09 5.46 11.45
CA CYS A 191 -5.29 4.70 11.14
C CYS A 191 -6.34 4.78 12.26
N LEU A 192 -5.92 4.65 13.51
CA LEU A 192 -6.81 4.76 14.67
C LEU A 192 -7.40 6.16 14.79
N HIS A 193 -6.57 7.19 14.62
CA HIS A 193 -6.99 8.59 14.72
C HIS A 193 -8.07 8.94 13.68
N HIS A 194 -7.94 8.43 12.46
CA HIS A 194 -8.85 8.71 11.34
C HIS A 194 -9.89 7.61 11.09
N ASN A 195 -10.03 6.63 11.99
CA ASN A 195 -10.93 5.49 11.84
C ASN A 195 -10.73 4.68 10.52
N VAL A 196 -9.52 4.66 10.00
CA VAL A 196 -9.11 3.77 8.89
C VAL A 196 -8.72 2.42 9.46
N LYS A 197 -9.03 1.33 8.76
CA LYS A 197 -8.66 -0.02 9.20
C LYS A 197 -7.58 -0.62 8.30
N LEU A 198 -6.66 -1.32 8.93
CA LEU A 198 -5.67 -2.12 8.23
C LEU A 198 -6.28 -3.46 7.84
N LEU A 199 -6.12 -3.83 6.57
CA LEU A 199 -6.34 -5.19 6.09
C LEU A 199 -4.96 -5.84 5.92
N ALA A 200 -4.62 -6.73 6.85
CA ALA A 200 -3.29 -7.31 6.93
C ALA A 200 -3.16 -8.52 6.01
N PHE A 201 -2.30 -8.46 4.99
CA PHE A 201 -1.93 -9.63 4.22
C PHE A 201 -0.53 -10.14 4.60
N GLY A 202 -0.24 -11.39 4.25
CA GLY A 202 1.05 -12.02 4.54
C GLY A 202 1.17 -12.63 5.93
N THR A 203 0.10 -12.72 6.69
CA THR A 203 0.09 -13.18 8.08
C THR A 203 0.61 -14.61 8.27
N VAL A 204 0.54 -15.45 7.22
CA VAL A 204 1.10 -16.82 7.20
C VAL A 204 2.40 -16.92 6.40
N ALA A 205 2.95 -15.79 5.92
CA ALA A 205 4.18 -15.71 5.13
C ALA A 205 4.22 -16.73 3.97
N GLY A 206 3.16 -16.82 3.15
CA GLY A 206 3.08 -17.77 2.05
C GLY A 206 3.10 -19.26 2.47
N GLY A 207 2.76 -19.56 3.72
CA GLY A 207 2.79 -20.88 4.31
C GLY A 207 4.13 -21.23 4.98
N PHE A 208 5.04 -20.26 5.14
CA PHE A 208 6.27 -20.48 5.91
C PHE A 208 6.04 -20.49 7.43
N LEU A 209 5.07 -19.75 7.94
CA LEU A 209 4.72 -19.74 9.37
C LEU A 209 3.82 -20.93 9.73
N THR A 210 4.29 -22.15 9.44
CA THR A 210 3.61 -23.41 9.69
C THR A 210 4.58 -24.46 10.23
N GLU A 211 4.05 -25.53 10.83
CA GLU A 211 4.77 -26.68 11.37
C GLU A 211 5.63 -27.40 10.31
N LYS A 212 5.21 -27.27 9.02
CA LYS A 212 5.92 -27.87 7.88
C LYS A 212 7.39 -27.41 7.82
N TRP A 213 7.68 -26.20 8.26
CA TRP A 213 9.01 -25.57 8.13
C TRP A 213 9.83 -25.59 9.43
N LEU A 214 9.24 -26.01 10.54
CA LEU A 214 9.94 -26.11 11.81
C LEU A 214 11.08 -27.15 11.72
N ASP A 215 12.28 -26.72 12.12
CA ASP A 215 13.52 -27.51 12.07
C ASP A 215 13.87 -28.09 10.67
N LYS A 216 13.36 -27.46 9.59
CA LYS A 216 13.71 -27.83 8.22
C LYS A 216 14.86 -27.00 7.69
N PRO A 217 15.65 -27.58 6.74
CA PRO A 217 16.66 -26.82 6.04
C PRO A 217 16.04 -25.67 5.22
N GLU A 218 16.84 -24.67 4.98
CA GLU A 218 16.47 -23.52 4.17
C GLU A 218 16.13 -23.95 2.72
N PRO A 219 14.96 -23.58 2.18
CA PRO A 219 14.62 -23.85 0.80
C PRO A 219 15.38 -22.92 -0.15
N HIS A 220 15.81 -23.44 -1.29
CA HIS A 220 16.32 -22.62 -2.37
C HIS A 220 15.18 -21.94 -3.13
N LEU A 221 15.39 -20.70 -3.58
CA LEU A 221 14.48 -20.00 -4.49
C LEU A 221 14.52 -20.68 -5.86
N THR A 222 13.51 -21.47 -6.15
CA THR A 222 13.34 -22.20 -7.42
C THR A 222 11.93 -22.01 -7.95
N ASN A 223 11.72 -22.28 -9.24
CA ASN A 223 10.40 -22.22 -9.87
C ASN A 223 9.39 -23.27 -9.31
N SER A 224 9.83 -24.19 -8.43
CA SER A 224 8.94 -25.08 -7.70
C SER A 224 8.20 -24.41 -6.55
N LEU A 225 8.63 -23.23 -6.12
CA LEU A 225 7.94 -22.40 -5.14
C LEU A 225 6.82 -21.59 -5.79
N THR A 226 5.75 -21.36 -5.02
CA THR A 226 4.71 -20.39 -5.41
C THR A 226 5.27 -18.96 -5.38
N TRP A 227 4.65 -18.03 -6.10
CA TRP A 227 5.02 -16.61 -6.02
C TRP A 227 4.97 -16.08 -4.58
N SER A 228 3.98 -16.50 -3.81
CA SER A 228 3.91 -16.14 -2.38
C SER A 228 5.11 -16.67 -1.61
N GLN A 229 5.52 -17.91 -1.82
CA GLN A 229 6.69 -18.45 -1.15
C GLN A 229 7.99 -17.73 -1.56
N MET A 230 8.17 -17.45 -2.85
CA MET A 230 9.33 -16.68 -3.32
C MET A 230 9.37 -15.28 -2.70
N LYS A 231 8.22 -14.58 -2.64
CA LYS A 231 8.09 -13.28 -1.98
C LYS A 231 8.52 -13.38 -0.50
N TYR A 232 7.87 -14.23 0.27
CA TYR A 232 8.12 -14.27 1.72
C TYR A 232 9.45 -14.88 2.10
N LYS A 233 10.08 -15.67 1.22
CA LYS A 233 11.49 -16.05 1.43
C LYS A 233 12.41 -14.83 1.41
N ARG A 234 12.17 -13.86 0.50
CA ARG A 234 12.91 -12.58 0.49
C ARG A 234 12.68 -11.76 1.77
N PHE A 235 11.45 -11.76 2.31
CA PHE A 235 11.18 -11.16 3.62
C PHE A 235 11.92 -11.87 4.76
N ILE A 236 11.97 -13.21 4.77
CA ILE A 236 12.74 -13.97 5.75
C ILE A 236 14.22 -13.59 5.67
N ASP A 237 14.79 -13.48 4.46
CA ASP A 237 16.18 -13.07 4.26
C ASP A 237 16.44 -11.65 4.80
N ALA A 238 15.58 -10.71 4.48
CA ALA A 238 15.65 -9.34 4.97
C ALA A 238 15.45 -9.24 6.49
N ALA A 239 14.64 -10.12 7.09
CA ALA A 239 14.38 -10.17 8.54
C ALA A 239 15.48 -10.87 9.35
N GLY A 240 16.63 -11.18 8.76
CA GLY A 240 17.79 -11.78 9.46
C GLY A 240 18.06 -13.24 9.05
N GLY A 241 17.40 -13.73 8.00
CA GLY A 241 17.65 -15.01 7.37
C GLY A 241 17.01 -16.20 8.07
N TRP A 242 17.32 -17.39 7.53
CA TRP A 242 16.62 -18.63 7.91
C TRP A 242 16.82 -19.02 9.38
N GLN A 243 17.99 -18.76 9.95
CA GLN A 243 18.26 -19.12 11.36
C GLN A 243 17.42 -18.29 12.33
N ALA A 244 17.30 -16.98 12.10
CA ALA A 244 16.46 -16.09 12.90
C ALA A 244 14.97 -16.49 12.74
N PHE A 245 14.55 -16.82 11.51
CA PHE A 245 13.22 -17.31 11.22
C PHE A 245 12.90 -18.62 11.96
N GLN A 246 13.84 -19.57 12.06
CA GLN A 246 13.66 -20.80 12.85
C GLN A 246 13.43 -20.52 14.34
N GLN A 247 14.03 -19.47 14.91
CA GLN A 247 13.77 -19.07 16.30
C GLN A 247 12.34 -18.54 16.46
N LEU A 248 11.84 -17.78 15.48
CA LEU A 248 10.44 -17.34 15.46
C LEU A 248 9.49 -18.54 15.35
N LEU A 249 9.78 -19.53 14.51
CA LEU A 249 8.95 -20.73 14.40
C LEU A 249 8.91 -21.51 15.73
N LYS A 250 10.01 -21.64 16.43
CA LYS A 250 10.05 -22.29 17.78
C LYS A 250 9.17 -21.57 18.78
N ALA A 251 9.18 -20.24 18.78
CA ALA A 251 8.30 -19.46 19.65
C ALA A 251 6.82 -19.66 19.29
N LEU A 252 6.50 -19.70 17.99
CA LEU A 252 5.14 -19.98 17.52
C LEU A 252 4.66 -21.36 17.90
N ASP A 253 5.51 -22.39 17.79
CA ASP A 253 5.18 -23.79 18.14
C ASP A 253 4.81 -23.90 19.63
N LEU A 254 5.57 -23.22 20.52
CA LEU A 254 5.24 -23.17 21.93
C LEU A 254 3.85 -22.58 22.20
N VAL A 255 3.54 -21.46 21.52
CA VAL A 255 2.24 -20.79 21.67
C VAL A 255 1.11 -21.59 21.03
N ALA A 256 1.37 -22.23 19.87
CA ALA A 256 0.42 -23.07 19.19
C ALA A 256 0.00 -24.30 20.04
N LYS A 257 0.97 -24.97 20.65
CA LYS A 257 0.73 -26.09 21.57
C LYS A 257 -0.07 -25.65 22.81
N LYS A 258 0.27 -24.50 23.39
CA LYS A 258 -0.45 -23.94 24.57
C LYS A 258 -1.92 -23.67 24.24
N ASN A 259 -2.22 -23.18 23.03
CA ASN A 259 -3.56 -22.79 22.61
C ASN A 259 -4.31 -23.93 21.88
N ASN A 260 -3.73 -25.12 21.75
CA ASN A 260 -4.27 -26.22 20.95
C ASN A 260 -4.69 -25.76 19.53
N SER A 261 -3.80 -25.02 18.87
CA SER A 261 -4.02 -24.39 17.58
C SER A 261 -2.83 -24.59 16.66
N SER A 262 -2.96 -24.29 15.35
CA SER A 262 -1.82 -24.31 14.43
C SER A 262 -0.95 -23.06 14.55
N MET A 263 0.33 -23.16 14.15
CA MET A 263 1.24 -22.02 14.09
C MET A 263 0.71 -20.93 13.14
N ALA A 264 0.10 -21.31 12.00
CA ALA A 264 -0.52 -20.39 11.07
C ALA A 264 -1.65 -19.59 11.71
N ASN A 265 -2.50 -20.24 12.50
CA ASN A 265 -3.59 -19.59 13.21
C ASN A 265 -3.08 -18.68 14.33
N VAL A 266 -2.07 -19.10 15.08
CA VAL A 266 -1.43 -18.24 16.10
C VAL A 266 -0.84 -16.97 15.45
N ALA A 267 -0.11 -17.13 14.34
CA ALA A 267 0.47 -16.00 13.61
C ALA A 267 -0.61 -15.02 13.11
N SER A 268 -1.67 -15.54 12.47
CA SER A 268 -2.76 -14.71 11.96
C SER A 268 -3.60 -14.11 13.09
N ARG A 269 -3.82 -14.84 14.20
CA ARG A 269 -4.53 -14.32 15.38
C ARG A 269 -3.76 -13.18 16.05
N TYR A 270 -2.45 -13.32 16.19
CA TYR A 270 -1.60 -12.24 16.71
C TYR A 270 -1.76 -10.95 15.88
N MET A 271 -1.77 -11.08 14.55
CA MET A 271 -1.98 -9.91 13.67
C MET A 271 -3.40 -9.35 13.77
N LEU A 272 -4.42 -10.22 13.88
CA LEU A 272 -5.81 -9.78 14.01
C LEU A 272 -6.08 -9.03 15.32
N GLU A 273 -5.28 -9.23 16.35
CA GLU A 273 -5.35 -8.54 17.63
C GLU A 273 -4.50 -7.24 17.70
N GLN A 274 -3.80 -6.89 16.61
CA GLN A 274 -3.03 -5.64 16.57
C GLN A 274 -3.95 -4.42 16.43
N PRO A 275 -3.53 -3.27 16.98
CA PRO A 275 -4.27 -2.02 16.80
C PRO A 275 -4.55 -1.71 15.33
N ALA A 276 -5.70 -1.11 15.04
CA ALA A 276 -6.19 -0.73 13.72
C ALA A 276 -6.49 -1.88 12.75
N VAL A 277 -6.16 -3.15 13.06
CA VAL A 277 -6.44 -4.28 12.15
C VAL A 277 -7.92 -4.65 12.17
N GLY A 278 -8.60 -4.43 11.06
CA GLY A 278 -10.01 -4.81 10.84
C GLY A 278 -10.16 -6.26 10.39
N GLY A 279 -9.22 -6.77 9.61
CA GLY A 279 -9.22 -8.13 9.10
C GLY A 279 -7.86 -8.61 8.62
N VAL A 280 -7.71 -9.94 8.53
CA VAL A 280 -6.53 -10.60 7.97
C VAL A 280 -6.90 -11.30 6.67
N ILE A 281 -6.02 -11.23 5.66
CA ILE A 281 -6.24 -11.83 4.35
C ILE A 281 -5.43 -13.12 4.25
N ILE A 282 -6.12 -14.25 4.13
CA ILE A 282 -5.52 -15.57 3.99
C ILE A 282 -5.78 -16.10 2.58
N GLY A 283 -4.71 -16.42 1.86
CA GLY A 283 -4.79 -16.89 0.49
C GLY A 283 -5.46 -18.25 0.35
N ALA A 284 -6.33 -18.40 -0.65
CA ALA A 284 -7.01 -19.64 -1.01
C ALA A 284 -6.54 -20.14 -2.38
N ARG A 285 -6.26 -21.45 -2.48
CA ARG A 285 -5.99 -22.14 -3.75
C ARG A 285 -7.23 -22.92 -4.17
N LEU A 286 -8.20 -22.19 -4.73
CA LEU A 286 -9.53 -22.70 -5.07
C LEU A 286 -9.47 -24.05 -5.81
N GLY A 287 -10.16 -25.06 -5.26
CA GLY A 287 -10.21 -26.41 -5.81
C GLY A 287 -8.90 -27.23 -5.71
N LYS A 288 -7.83 -26.70 -5.09
CA LYS A 288 -6.54 -27.40 -4.92
C LYS A 288 -6.23 -27.75 -3.47
N SER A 289 -6.49 -26.84 -2.55
CA SER A 289 -6.35 -27.06 -1.12
C SER A 289 -7.31 -26.16 -0.37
N GLU A 290 -7.91 -26.69 0.70
CA GLU A 290 -8.91 -26.01 1.50
C GLU A 290 -8.45 -25.92 2.96
N HIS A 291 -8.51 -24.73 3.51
CA HIS A 291 -8.18 -24.45 4.92
C HIS A 291 -9.38 -23.83 5.65
N ILE A 292 -10.60 -24.15 5.21
CA ILE A 292 -11.84 -23.54 5.71
C ILE A 292 -11.99 -23.73 7.23
N LYS A 293 -11.87 -24.97 7.71
CA LYS A 293 -12.00 -25.27 9.15
C LYS A 293 -10.90 -24.62 9.97
N GLU A 294 -9.69 -24.57 9.45
CA GLU A 294 -8.55 -23.93 10.08
C GLU A 294 -8.80 -22.41 10.18
N ASN A 295 -9.23 -21.77 9.09
CA ASN A 295 -9.58 -20.35 9.07
C ASN A 295 -10.73 -20.01 10.02
N GLN A 296 -11.74 -20.90 10.17
CA GLN A 296 -12.80 -20.72 11.17
C GLN A 296 -12.26 -20.83 12.60
N SER A 297 -11.35 -21.78 12.86
CA SER A 297 -10.79 -22.02 14.20
C SER A 297 -9.88 -20.85 14.67
N LEU A 298 -9.33 -20.05 13.75
CA LEU A 298 -8.59 -18.83 14.07
C LEU A 298 -9.40 -17.85 14.92
N LEU A 299 -10.71 -17.81 14.76
CA LEU A 299 -11.61 -16.94 15.49
C LEU A 299 -12.12 -17.57 16.81
N SER A 300 -11.73 -18.82 17.13
CA SER A 300 -12.22 -19.55 18.31
C SER A 300 -11.41 -19.33 19.58
N PHE A 301 -10.25 -18.65 19.51
CA PHE A 301 -9.38 -18.38 20.66
C PHE A 301 -8.85 -16.95 20.62
N SER A 302 -8.30 -16.50 21.73
CA SER A 302 -7.54 -15.26 21.86
C SER A 302 -6.19 -15.53 22.53
N LEU A 303 -5.21 -14.70 22.24
CA LEU A 303 -3.88 -14.82 22.85
C LEU A 303 -3.82 -14.11 24.18
N ASP A 304 -3.40 -14.81 25.23
CA ASP A 304 -3.09 -14.20 26.52
C ASP A 304 -1.77 -13.39 26.46
N GLU A 305 -1.53 -12.56 27.45
CA GLU A 305 -0.33 -11.70 27.48
C GLU A 305 0.98 -12.49 27.54
N GLU A 306 0.99 -13.67 28.14
CA GLU A 306 2.18 -14.54 28.14
C GLU A 306 2.51 -15.00 26.72
N SER A 307 1.51 -15.49 25.98
CA SER A 307 1.65 -15.90 24.56
C SER A 307 2.10 -14.73 23.68
N LYS A 308 1.50 -13.54 23.86
CA LYS A 308 1.91 -12.33 23.15
C LYS A 308 3.36 -11.93 23.44
N ASN A 309 3.79 -12.05 24.69
CA ASN A 309 5.17 -11.74 25.09
C ASN A 309 6.19 -12.72 24.50
N VAL A 310 5.87 -14.02 24.43
CA VAL A 310 6.71 -15.02 23.77
C VAL A 310 6.92 -14.66 22.29
N ILE A 311 5.83 -14.32 21.58
CA ILE A 311 5.89 -13.93 20.16
C ILE A 311 6.67 -12.63 20.02
N ARG A 312 6.37 -11.59 20.82
CA ARG A 312 7.05 -10.29 20.77
C ARG A 312 8.55 -10.42 20.99
N THR A 313 8.97 -11.20 21.98
CA THR A 313 10.39 -11.47 22.25
C THR A 313 11.10 -12.16 21.08
N ALA A 314 10.40 -12.97 20.31
CA ALA A 314 10.96 -13.60 19.11
C ALA A 314 11.06 -12.60 17.93
N ILE A 315 10.05 -11.74 17.76
CA ILE A 315 10.03 -10.67 16.77
C ILE A 315 11.16 -9.66 17.01
N ASP A 316 11.39 -9.26 18.27
CA ASP A 316 12.43 -8.29 18.64
C ASP A 316 13.86 -8.75 18.29
N LYS A 317 14.05 -10.03 17.98
CA LYS A 317 15.32 -10.60 17.53
C LYS A 317 15.49 -10.57 16.00
N LEU A 318 14.44 -10.24 15.27
CA LEU A 318 14.51 -10.12 13.83
C LEU A 318 15.09 -8.75 13.42
N THR A 319 15.70 -8.71 12.26
CA THR A 319 16.07 -7.45 11.63
C THR A 319 14.80 -6.78 11.08
N PRO A 320 14.51 -5.52 11.43
CA PRO A 320 13.36 -4.82 10.88
C PRO A 320 13.43 -4.72 9.35
N ILE A 321 12.30 -4.96 8.68
CA ILE A 321 12.18 -4.73 7.24
C ILE A 321 12.36 -3.22 6.97
N PRO A 322 13.23 -2.83 6.01
CA PRO A 322 13.50 -1.42 5.73
C PRO A 322 12.33 -0.70 5.06
N GLY A 323 12.29 0.62 5.22
CA GLY A 323 11.31 1.49 4.58
C GLY A 323 9.97 1.58 5.32
N ASP A 324 8.92 1.95 4.59
CA ASP A 324 7.53 2.00 5.06
C ASP A 324 6.64 1.04 4.24
N CYS A 325 5.37 0.93 4.58
CA CYS A 325 4.41 0.06 3.90
C CYS A 325 4.41 0.32 2.39
N GLY A 326 4.50 -0.74 1.60
CA GLY A 326 4.46 -0.67 0.14
C GLY A 326 5.81 -0.36 -0.54
N ASP A 327 6.85 0.02 0.21
CA ASP A 327 8.17 0.25 -0.39
C ASP A 327 8.72 -1.01 -1.09
N GLU A 328 8.35 -2.21 -0.62
CA GLU A 328 8.70 -3.48 -1.26
C GLU A 328 8.24 -3.59 -2.72
N TYR A 329 7.29 -2.78 -3.15
CA TYR A 329 6.81 -2.72 -4.53
C TYR A 329 7.42 -1.57 -5.34
N ARG A 330 7.88 -0.49 -4.68
CA ARG A 330 8.28 0.77 -5.32
C ARG A 330 9.78 1.00 -5.33
N LYS A 331 10.51 0.47 -4.34
CA LYS A 331 11.92 0.80 -4.09
C LYS A 331 12.75 -0.47 -3.89
N PRO A 332 14.01 -0.48 -4.30
CA PRO A 332 14.98 -1.50 -3.88
C PRO A 332 15.21 -1.50 -2.35
N PRO A 333 15.43 -2.67 -1.73
CA PRO A 333 15.30 -3.98 -2.35
C PRO A 333 13.83 -4.35 -2.58
N PHE A 334 13.49 -4.71 -3.82
CA PHE A 334 12.16 -5.23 -4.13
C PHE A 334 11.99 -6.60 -3.47
N LEU A 335 11.07 -6.71 -2.51
CA LEU A 335 10.84 -7.95 -1.76
C LEU A 335 9.70 -8.80 -2.33
N THR A 336 9.14 -8.42 -3.48
CA THR A 336 8.11 -9.18 -4.17
C THR A 336 8.71 -10.18 -5.14
N ALA A 337 7.98 -11.25 -5.47
CA ALA A 337 8.42 -12.22 -6.49
C ALA A 337 7.95 -11.82 -7.89
N SER A 338 6.92 -10.97 -7.96
CA SER A 338 6.25 -10.57 -9.20
C SER A 338 5.39 -9.33 -8.93
N GLY A 339 5.22 -8.48 -9.93
CA GLY A 339 4.32 -7.33 -9.86
C GLY A 339 4.83 -6.15 -9.04
N ASP A 340 6.13 -6.02 -8.81
CA ASP A 340 6.74 -4.77 -8.34
C ASP A 340 7.06 -3.84 -9.53
N LEU A 341 7.44 -2.60 -9.24
CA LEU A 341 7.68 -1.58 -10.23
C LEU A 341 8.71 -2.01 -11.30
N SER A 342 9.74 -2.77 -10.90
CA SER A 342 10.80 -3.26 -11.81
C SER A 342 10.27 -4.24 -12.88
N HIS A 343 9.13 -4.87 -12.65
CA HIS A 343 8.46 -5.74 -13.64
C HIS A 343 7.59 -4.97 -14.64
N HIS A 344 7.31 -3.70 -14.39
CA HIS A 344 6.45 -2.88 -15.24
C HIS A 344 7.22 -1.90 -16.10
N VAL A 345 8.25 -1.26 -15.54
CA VAL A 345 9.04 -0.23 -16.24
C VAL A 345 10.51 -0.31 -15.85
N GLU A 346 11.40 -0.08 -16.82
CA GLU A 346 12.83 0.12 -16.55
C GLU A 346 13.10 1.49 -15.95
N THR A 347 12.35 2.50 -16.42
CA THR A 347 12.45 3.90 -15.98
C THR A 347 11.05 4.48 -15.87
N LEU A 348 10.77 5.15 -14.75
CA LEU A 348 9.50 5.86 -14.58
C LEU A 348 9.36 6.97 -15.62
N PRO A 349 8.17 7.14 -16.24
CA PRO A 349 7.89 8.29 -17.06
C PRO A 349 8.07 9.59 -16.25
N PRO A 350 8.58 10.67 -16.89
CA PRO A 350 8.75 11.95 -16.20
C PRO A 350 7.38 12.49 -15.73
N PRO A 351 7.26 12.89 -14.44
CA PRO A 351 6.00 13.39 -13.88
C PRO A 351 5.51 14.69 -14.53
N TYR A 352 6.44 15.53 -14.97
CA TYR A 352 6.12 16.81 -15.60
C TYR A 352 6.69 16.89 -17.02
N PRO A 353 5.99 17.54 -17.95
CA PRO A 353 6.53 17.85 -19.27
C PRO A 353 7.76 18.75 -19.16
N SER A 354 8.76 18.48 -20.00
CA SER A 354 9.97 19.28 -20.08
C SER A 354 10.29 19.69 -21.50
N TYR A 355 10.98 20.81 -21.68
CA TYR A 355 11.45 21.29 -22.96
C TYR A 355 12.81 21.94 -22.87
N GLU A 356 13.59 21.88 -23.94
CA GLU A 356 14.89 22.53 -24.03
C GLU A 356 14.72 23.92 -24.67
N GLY A 357 15.22 24.94 -23.99
CA GLY A 357 15.28 26.32 -24.50
C GLY A 357 16.50 26.57 -25.39
N SER A 358 16.40 27.56 -26.27
CA SER A 358 17.51 27.99 -27.17
C SER A 358 18.78 28.41 -26.45
N ASP A 359 18.71 28.65 -25.14
CA ASP A 359 19.81 29.06 -24.26
C ASP A 359 20.51 27.89 -23.57
N GLY A 360 20.20 26.63 -23.98
CA GLY A 360 20.77 25.40 -23.45
C GLY A 360 20.29 25.08 -22.02
N ARG A 361 19.14 25.63 -21.62
CA ARG A 361 18.44 25.25 -20.38
C ARG A 361 17.28 24.30 -20.68
N THR A 362 17.17 23.22 -19.94
CA THR A 362 15.97 22.38 -19.94
C THR A 362 15.06 22.81 -18.78
N LYS A 363 13.78 22.97 -19.05
CA LYS A 363 12.78 23.45 -18.10
C LYS A 363 11.68 22.44 -17.92
N ALA A 364 11.26 22.17 -16.67
CA ALA A 364 10.08 21.37 -16.35
C ALA A 364 8.94 22.30 -15.93
N LEU A 365 7.71 21.98 -16.38
CA LEU A 365 6.50 22.75 -16.06
C LEU A 365 5.49 21.83 -15.34
N SER A 366 5.01 22.26 -14.20
CA SER A 366 3.96 21.53 -13.46
C SER A 366 2.54 21.92 -13.90
N GLY A 367 2.41 22.91 -14.79
CA GLY A 367 1.13 23.38 -15.31
C GLY A 367 0.31 24.22 -14.35
N THR A 368 0.93 24.80 -13.32
CA THR A 368 0.23 25.73 -12.44
C THR A 368 0.08 27.09 -13.11
N LEU A 369 -1.03 27.79 -12.85
CA LEU A 369 -1.29 29.15 -13.39
C LEU A 369 -0.19 30.17 -13.00
N TRP A 370 0.52 29.93 -11.92
CA TRP A 370 1.60 30.81 -11.43
C TRP A 370 2.81 30.80 -12.36
N GLU A 371 3.09 29.71 -13.05
CA GLU A 371 4.21 29.58 -13.99
C GLU A 371 4.07 30.58 -15.15
N ASP A 372 2.87 30.67 -15.72
CA ASP A 372 2.57 31.62 -16.81
C ASP A 372 2.48 33.06 -16.27
N LEU A 373 1.80 33.27 -15.13
CA LEU A 373 1.56 34.59 -14.56
C LEU A 373 2.86 35.29 -14.17
N ALA A 374 3.77 34.57 -13.50
CA ALA A 374 5.02 35.14 -12.99
C ALA A 374 6.24 34.81 -13.87
N GLY A 375 6.06 34.10 -14.97
CA GLY A 375 7.11 33.80 -15.95
C GLY A 375 8.25 32.93 -15.43
N PHE A 376 7.93 31.88 -14.64
CA PHE A 376 8.92 30.96 -14.11
C PHE A 376 8.62 29.51 -14.55
N SER A 377 9.54 28.58 -14.31
CA SER A 377 9.38 27.16 -14.52
C SER A 377 9.43 26.42 -13.20
N ARG A 378 8.79 25.26 -13.07
CA ARG A 378 8.84 24.45 -11.84
C ARG A 378 10.28 24.08 -11.49
N ALA A 379 11.06 23.72 -12.50
CA ALA A 379 12.49 23.51 -12.33
C ALA A 379 13.25 23.87 -13.62
N VAL A 380 14.51 24.23 -13.45
CA VAL A 380 15.45 24.54 -14.55
C VAL A 380 16.72 23.74 -14.38
N LYS A 381 17.14 23.04 -15.44
CA LYS A 381 18.44 22.38 -15.53
C LYS A 381 19.36 23.14 -16.45
N LYS A 382 20.61 23.35 -16.02
CA LYS A 382 21.73 23.82 -16.88
C LYS A 382 23.00 23.07 -16.52
N GLY A 383 23.56 22.38 -17.51
CA GLY A 383 24.63 21.42 -17.24
C GLY A 383 24.12 20.30 -16.33
N ASN A 384 24.86 20.02 -15.27
CA ASN A 384 24.48 19.02 -14.27
C ASN A 384 23.68 19.60 -13.08
N ARG A 385 23.36 20.89 -13.06
CA ARG A 385 22.67 21.55 -11.95
C ARG A 385 21.18 21.71 -12.24
N ILE A 386 20.34 21.31 -11.29
CA ILE A 386 18.90 21.51 -11.29
C ILE A 386 18.53 22.47 -10.15
N LEU A 387 17.74 23.50 -10.46
CA LEU A 387 17.13 24.41 -9.51
C LEU A 387 15.62 24.23 -9.54
N VAL A 388 15.03 23.92 -8.38
CA VAL A 388 13.58 23.80 -8.22
C VAL A 388 13.07 25.09 -7.56
N SER A 389 12.10 25.71 -8.19
CA SER A 389 11.47 26.96 -7.71
C SER A 389 10.67 26.72 -6.43
N GLY A 390 10.38 27.81 -5.70
CA GLY A 390 9.46 27.79 -4.57
C GLY A 390 8.21 26.97 -4.87
N THR A 391 7.96 25.96 -4.06
CA THR A 391 6.94 24.94 -4.26
C THR A 391 6.07 24.86 -3.02
N THR A 392 4.78 25.12 -3.19
CA THR A 392 3.74 24.96 -2.17
C THR A 392 2.93 23.68 -2.42
N ALA A 393 2.07 23.33 -1.49
CA ALA A 393 1.19 22.16 -1.59
C ALA A 393 0.00 22.34 -2.56
N THR A 394 0.19 23.14 -3.62
CA THR A 394 -0.82 23.39 -4.67
C THR A 394 -0.92 22.21 -5.64
N HIS A 395 -2.14 21.76 -5.94
CA HIS A 395 -2.43 20.81 -7.03
C HIS A 395 -3.73 21.20 -7.74
N GLY A 396 -3.63 21.66 -8.99
CA GLY A 396 -4.75 22.31 -9.66
C GLY A 396 -5.26 23.49 -8.84
N PRO A 397 -6.57 23.59 -8.55
CA PRO A 397 -7.16 24.63 -7.71
C PRO A 397 -7.14 24.30 -6.21
N LYS A 398 -6.52 23.21 -5.77
CA LYS A 398 -6.59 22.70 -4.39
C LYS A 398 -5.28 22.91 -3.65
N ALA A 399 -5.38 23.22 -2.35
CA ALA A 399 -4.30 23.04 -1.41
C ALA A 399 -4.38 21.60 -0.87
N ILE A 400 -3.32 20.83 -1.03
CA ILE A 400 -3.24 19.43 -0.62
C ILE A 400 -2.69 19.35 0.80
N GLY A 401 -3.23 18.43 1.61
CA GLY A 401 -2.80 18.23 3.00
C GLY A 401 -3.53 19.11 4.02
N GLY A 402 -4.52 19.94 3.58
CA GLY A 402 -5.35 20.75 4.48
C GLY A 402 -4.53 21.59 5.46
N ASP A 403 -4.93 21.58 6.73
CA ASP A 403 -4.26 22.32 7.82
C ASP A 403 -3.15 21.49 8.51
N ASP A 404 -2.68 20.39 7.89
CA ASP A 404 -1.61 19.55 8.44
C ASP A 404 -0.26 19.92 7.82
N PRO A 405 0.67 20.54 8.58
CA PRO A 405 1.95 21.01 8.06
C PRO A 405 2.85 19.87 7.60
N ALA A 406 2.75 18.67 8.21
CA ALA A 406 3.52 17.51 7.79
C ALA A 406 2.98 16.93 6.47
N ALA A 407 1.65 16.86 6.28
CA ALA A 407 1.04 16.41 5.04
C ALA A 407 1.40 17.37 3.88
N GLN A 408 1.31 18.69 4.10
CA GLN A 408 1.73 19.68 3.11
C GLN A 408 3.22 19.53 2.77
N ALA A 409 4.09 19.36 3.78
CA ALA A 409 5.52 19.20 3.57
C ALA A 409 5.86 17.95 2.75
N HIS A 410 5.23 16.81 3.03
CA HIS A 410 5.42 15.60 2.24
C HIS A 410 5.00 15.80 0.79
N PHE A 411 3.84 16.41 0.55
CA PHE A 411 3.36 16.64 -0.82
C PHE A 411 4.25 17.64 -1.57
N VAL A 412 4.74 18.68 -0.91
CA VAL A 412 5.72 19.62 -1.48
C VAL A 412 6.99 18.89 -1.90
N MET A 413 7.51 17.99 -1.06
CA MET A 413 8.69 17.18 -1.39
C MET A 413 8.44 16.23 -2.55
N ASP A 414 7.24 15.64 -2.68
CA ASP A 414 6.87 14.83 -3.85
C ASP A 414 6.92 15.65 -5.14
N LYS A 415 6.40 16.88 -5.12
CA LYS A 415 6.46 17.78 -6.27
C LYS A 415 7.90 18.17 -6.63
N ILE A 416 8.75 18.41 -5.63
CA ILE A 416 10.18 18.66 -5.83
C ILE A 416 10.85 17.45 -6.45
N GLU A 417 10.60 16.27 -5.93
CA GLU A 417 11.10 15.00 -6.50
C GLU A 417 10.65 14.83 -7.95
N GLY A 418 9.36 15.07 -8.23
CA GLY A 418 8.81 14.99 -9.59
C GLY A 418 9.49 15.97 -10.55
N ALA A 419 9.78 17.18 -10.11
CA ALA A 419 10.49 18.19 -10.90
C ALA A 419 11.94 17.76 -11.20
N ILE A 420 12.64 17.19 -10.22
CA ILE A 420 14.00 16.68 -10.37
C ILE A 420 14.01 15.44 -11.30
N GLN A 421 13.09 14.49 -11.11
CA GLN A 421 12.94 13.31 -11.98
C GLN A 421 12.68 13.70 -13.43
N SER A 422 11.84 14.72 -13.67
CA SER A 422 11.53 15.21 -15.02
C SER A 422 12.72 15.81 -15.75
N LEU A 423 13.79 16.16 -15.02
CA LEU A 423 15.04 16.69 -15.57
C LEU A 423 16.22 15.71 -15.49
N GLY A 424 15.91 14.44 -15.17
CA GLY A 424 16.86 13.30 -15.16
C GLY A 424 17.71 13.18 -13.91
N GLY A 425 17.29 13.79 -12.78
CA GLY A 425 17.91 13.60 -11.47
C GLY A 425 17.04 12.77 -10.53
N THR A 426 17.53 12.58 -9.32
CA THR A 426 16.86 11.86 -8.21
C THR A 426 16.98 12.68 -6.93
N LEU A 427 16.28 12.30 -5.86
CA LEU A 427 16.46 12.92 -4.55
C LEU A 427 17.89 12.80 -4.02
N ASP A 428 18.61 11.75 -4.37
CA ASP A 428 20.01 11.54 -3.95
C ASP A 428 20.95 12.63 -4.50
N ASP A 429 20.54 13.31 -5.57
CA ASP A 429 21.31 14.43 -6.16
C ASP A 429 21.08 15.77 -5.44
N VAL A 430 20.15 15.84 -4.48
CA VAL A 430 19.81 17.06 -3.76
C VAL A 430 20.94 17.46 -2.81
N VAL A 431 21.49 18.64 -3.01
CA VAL A 431 22.59 19.21 -2.20
C VAL A 431 22.11 20.33 -1.27
N ARG A 432 20.96 20.91 -1.54
CA ARG A 432 20.38 21.98 -0.70
C ARG A 432 18.87 21.98 -0.76
N THR A 433 18.23 22.25 0.41
CA THR A 433 16.83 22.62 0.55
C THR A 433 16.71 23.92 1.33
N ARG A 434 15.71 24.74 0.99
CA ARG A 434 15.27 25.90 1.78
C ARG A 434 13.80 25.75 2.08
N ILE A 435 13.43 25.97 3.33
CA ILE A 435 12.08 25.77 3.85
C ILE A 435 11.58 27.07 4.43
N PHE A 436 10.47 27.55 3.93
CA PHE A 436 9.76 28.72 4.40
C PHE A 436 8.48 28.22 5.09
N ILE A 437 8.31 28.57 6.37
CA ILE A 437 7.15 28.13 7.16
C ILE A 437 6.31 29.34 7.56
N ARG A 438 5.00 29.20 7.48
CA ARG A 438 4.07 30.28 7.85
C ARG A 438 4.08 30.54 9.36
N ASN A 439 3.90 29.50 10.15
CA ASN A 439 3.85 29.60 11.60
C ASN A 439 5.11 28.95 12.19
N ILE A 440 5.69 29.60 13.17
CA ILE A 440 6.91 29.06 13.79
C ILE A 440 6.62 27.77 14.57
N GLU A 441 5.41 27.59 15.03
CA GLU A 441 4.96 26.41 15.78
C GLU A 441 4.96 25.14 14.90
N ASP A 442 4.87 25.29 13.57
CA ASP A 442 4.84 24.18 12.61
C ASP A 442 6.25 23.65 12.25
N TRP A 443 7.32 24.23 12.83
CA TRP A 443 8.70 23.86 12.47
C TRP A 443 9.01 22.37 12.71
N GLU A 444 8.56 21.82 13.85
CA GLU A 444 8.90 20.45 14.22
C GLU A 444 8.23 19.39 13.31
N PRO A 445 6.91 19.39 13.07
CA PRO A 445 6.29 18.45 12.12
C PRO A 445 6.85 18.57 10.70
N ILE A 446 7.18 19.79 10.23
CA ILE A 446 7.81 19.99 8.91
C ILE A 446 9.25 19.47 8.90
N ALA A 447 10.04 19.72 9.94
CA ALA A 447 11.41 19.23 10.05
C ALA A 447 11.45 17.69 10.13
N ARG A 448 10.49 17.07 10.85
CA ARG A 448 10.37 15.59 10.90
C ARG A 448 10.01 15.00 9.53
N ALA A 449 9.07 15.59 8.81
CA ALA A 449 8.72 15.18 7.45
C ALA A 449 9.93 15.30 6.50
N HIS A 450 10.68 16.39 6.57
CA HIS A 450 11.93 16.57 5.82
C HIS A 450 12.97 15.52 6.20
N GLY A 451 13.16 15.27 7.51
CA GLY A 451 14.09 14.27 8.01
C GLY A 451 13.74 12.84 7.55
N GLU A 452 12.46 12.48 7.50
CA GLU A 452 12.02 11.17 6.96
C GLU A 452 12.43 10.98 5.50
N ARG A 453 12.42 12.04 4.69
CA ARG A 453 12.77 12.00 3.27
C ARG A 453 14.27 12.10 3.02
N PHE A 454 15.00 12.90 3.80
CA PHE A 454 16.37 13.30 3.51
C PHE A 454 17.42 12.81 4.51
N LYS A 455 17.07 11.99 5.52
CA LYS A 455 18.00 11.52 6.57
C LYS A 455 19.27 10.83 6.03
N ASP A 456 19.17 10.13 4.91
CA ASP A 456 20.27 9.38 4.31
C ASP A 456 21.03 10.23 3.27
N ILE A 457 20.46 11.34 2.81
CA ILE A 457 21.03 12.27 1.82
C ILE A 457 21.73 13.45 2.52
N GLN A 458 21.13 13.98 3.58
CA GLN A 458 21.63 15.07 4.43
C GLN A 458 22.03 16.34 3.64
N PRO A 459 21.14 16.94 2.81
CA PRO A 459 21.46 18.16 2.09
C PRO A 459 21.67 19.34 3.06
N ALA A 460 22.39 20.38 2.62
CA ALA A 460 22.41 21.64 3.35
C ALA A 460 20.99 22.19 3.45
N ASN A 461 20.55 22.56 4.66
CA ASN A 461 19.18 23.04 4.90
C ASN A 461 19.15 24.39 5.60
N THR A 462 18.14 25.19 5.26
CA THR A 462 17.77 26.42 5.98
C THR A 462 16.26 26.46 6.12
N MET A 463 15.76 26.64 7.33
CA MET A 463 14.34 26.84 7.61
C MET A 463 14.13 28.22 8.26
N VAL A 464 13.20 29.01 7.72
CA VAL A 464 12.85 30.34 8.24
C VAL A 464 11.34 30.53 8.21
N LYS A 465 10.83 31.37 9.13
CA LYS A 465 9.46 31.89 9.06
C LYS A 465 9.34 32.92 7.96
N ALA A 466 8.29 32.83 7.15
CA ALA A 466 7.98 33.79 6.08
C ALA A 466 6.46 33.91 5.89
N GLU A 467 6.02 35.04 5.33
CA GLU A 467 4.68 35.18 4.78
C GLU A 467 4.63 34.46 3.42
N LEU A 468 3.73 33.51 3.28
CA LEU A 468 3.56 32.72 2.05
C LEU A 468 2.41 33.32 1.22
N ILE A 469 2.49 33.18 -0.10
CA ILE A 469 1.43 33.60 -1.01
C ILE A 469 0.32 32.54 -1.00
N GLY A 470 -0.85 32.91 -0.45
CA GLY A 470 -1.99 32.03 -0.19
C GLY A 470 -2.06 31.62 1.28
N GLU A 471 -3.18 31.94 1.93
CA GLU A 471 -3.39 31.67 3.38
C GLU A 471 -3.46 30.18 3.71
N GLU A 472 -3.81 29.36 2.73
CA GLU A 472 -3.94 27.89 2.83
C GLU A 472 -2.59 27.17 2.88
N TYR A 473 -1.46 27.82 2.54
CA TYR A 473 -0.15 27.19 2.53
C TYR A 473 0.59 27.42 3.85
N LEU A 474 1.01 26.32 4.47
CA LEU A 474 1.75 26.29 5.73
C LEU A 474 3.26 26.22 5.50
N VAL A 475 3.66 25.70 4.35
CA VAL A 475 5.06 25.49 3.98
C VAL A 475 5.27 25.71 2.48
N GLU A 476 6.42 26.29 2.15
CA GLU A 476 6.99 26.39 0.81
C GLU A 476 8.44 25.88 0.86
N MET A 477 8.89 25.18 -0.19
CA MET A 477 10.27 24.68 -0.25
C MET A 477 10.90 24.94 -1.62
N GLU A 478 12.21 25.19 -1.61
CA GLU A 478 13.09 25.19 -2.78
C GLU A 478 14.11 24.06 -2.66
N ALA A 479 14.59 23.57 -3.78
CA ALA A 479 15.68 22.59 -3.80
C ALA A 479 16.70 22.89 -4.90
N GLU A 480 17.92 22.44 -4.65
CA GLU A 480 19.01 22.42 -5.62
C GLU A 480 19.60 21.02 -5.67
N ALA A 481 19.74 20.47 -6.88
CA ALA A 481 20.33 19.17 -7.11
C ALA A 481 21.50 19.28 -8.09
N ILE A 482 22.49 18.39 -7.94
CA ILE A 482 23.65 18.25 -8.82
C ILE A 482 23.74 16.80 -9.27
N ILE A 483 23.40 16.55 -10.52
CA ILE A 483 23.45 15.22 -11.12
C ILE A 483 24.89 14.81 -11.33
N LYS A 484 25.23 13.56 -11.03
CA LYS A 484 26.54 13.00 -11.37
C LYS A 484 26.70 12.95 -12.89
N GLU A 485 27.85 13.42 -13.37
CA GLU A 485 28.23 13.35 -14.79
C GLU A 485 28.49 11.91 -15.26
#